data_02e5e076697fc42e2ea713190a66dddb
#
_entry.id   02e5e076697fc42e2ea713190a66dddb
#
_cell.length_a   1.000
_cell.length_b   1.000
_cell.length_c   1.000
_cell.angle_alpha   90.00
_cell.angle_beta   90.00
_cell.angle_gamma   90.00
#
_symmetry.space_group_name_H-M   'P 1'
#
loop_
_entity.id
_entity.type
_entity.pdbx_description
1 polymer ?
#
loop_
_entity_poly.entity_id
_entity_poly.type
_entity_poly.pdbx_seq_one_letter_code
_entity_poly.pdbx_strand_id
1 'polypeptide(L)'
;LHCITVKGKGFKEAEINQTIWHAPGKFNKVTGERIKENNPNIPAKFQDVFGNTVTELAKSNSKIIGITPAMPTGCSLNIMMHEMPDRCFDVGIAEQHAVTFSAGLAAKGFVPFCNIYSSFMQRAYDQVIHDVALQNLNVVFCLDRAGFVGADGATHHGAFDLAYFRCIPNMIIAAPLDEAELRNMMYTAQLPDQGPFSIRYPRGNGFLAD
;
A
#
# COMPACT_ATOMS: atom_id res chain seq x y z
N LEU A 1 -9.62 -30.20 -8.33
CA LEU A 1 -9.64 -30.30 -6.88
C LEU A 1 -9.84 -28.90 -6.25
N HIS A 2 -10.89 -28.73 -5.44
CA HIS A 2 -11.12 -27.53 -4.68
C HIS A 2 -10.88 -27.82 -3.19
N CYS A 3 -9.86 -27.22 -2.59
CA CYS A 3 -9.53 -27.38 -1.18
C CYS A 3 -10.03 -26.16 -0.40
N ILE A 4 -10.90 -26.40 0.58
CA ILE A 4 -11.36 -25.36 1.52
C ILE A 4 -10.51 -25.46 2.78
N THR A 5 -9.84 -24.37 3.15
CA THR A 5 -8.95 -24.31 4.31
C THR A 5 -9.33 -23.17 5.24
N VAL A 6 -8.85 -23.23 6.48
CA VAL A 6 -8.99 -22.14 7.46
C VAL A 6 -7.58 -21.67 7.84
N LYS A 7 -7.26 -20.42 7.55
CA LYS A 7 -5.97 -19.82 7.89
C LYS A 7 -5.80 -19.83 9.42
N GLY A 8 -4.64 -20.32 9.90
CA GLY A 8 -4.37 -20.41 11.33
C GLY A 8 -5.03 -21.59 12.04
N LYS A 9 -5.61 -22.55 11.30
CA LYS A 9 -6.24 -23.73 11.86
C LYS A 9 -5.33 -24.47 12.84
N GLY A 10 -5.87 -24.77 14.03
CA GLY A 10 -5.15 -25.43 15.13
C GLY A 10 -4.57 -24.46 16.18
N PHE A 11 -4.66 -23.14 15.96
CA PHE A 11 -4.34 -22.14 16.96
C PHE A 11 -5.52 -21.18 17.13
N LYS A 12 -6.21 -21.28 18.26
CA LYS A 12 -7.49 -20.62 18.55
C LYS A 12 -7.44 -19.10 18.30
N GLU A 13 -6.38 -18.43 18.73
CA GLU A 13 -6.24 -16.99 18.59
C GLU A 13 -6.14 -16.58 17.09
N ALA A 14 -5.45 -17.40 16.28
CA ALA A 14 -5.35 -17.16 14.84
C ALA A 14 -6.67 -17.47 14.11
N GLU A 15 -7.44 -18.42 14.58
CA GLU A 15 -8.77 -18.71 14.00
C GLU A 15 -9.76 -17.56 14.26
N ILE A 16 -9.64 -16.89 15.43
CA ILE A 16 -10.47 -15.74 15.79
C ILE A 16 -10.06 -14.47 15.03
N ASN A 17 -8.75 -14.23 14.88
CA ASN A 17 -8.25 -13.04 14.19
C ASN A 17 -7.06 -13.35 13.26
N GLN A 18 -7.39 -13.83 12.07
CA GLN A 18 -6.42 -14.28 11.08
C GLN A 18 -5.48 -13.17 10.61
N THR A 19 -5.93 -11.93 10.60
CA THR A 19 -5.13 -10.79 10.14
C THR A 19 -4.01 -10.47 11.13
N ILE A 20 -4.31 -10.38 12.42
CA ILE A 20 -3.33 -10.11 13.48
C ILE A 20 -2.28 -11.21 13.56
N TRP A 21 -2.70 -12.45 13.33
CA TRP A 21 -1.85 -13.64 13.45
C TRP A 21 -1.16 -14.05 12.14
N HIS A 22 -1.30 -13.29 11.10
CA HIS A 22 -0.61 -13.56 9.82
C HIS A 22 0.89 -13.30 9.91
N ALA A 23 1.43 -12.54 10.68
CA ALA A 23 2.85 -12.34 10.99
C ALA A 23 2.94 -11.60 12.35
N PRO A 24 2.61 -12.28 13.45
CA PRO A 24 2.33 -11.62 14.73
C PRO A 24 3.57 -11.00 15.39
N GLY A 25 4.77 -11.31 14.90
CA GLY A 25 6.02 -10.96 15.57
C GLY A 25 6.23 -11.78 16.85
N LYS A 26 6.89 -11.22 17.85
CA LYS A 26 7.11 -11.89 19.14
C LYS A 26 5.83 -11.89 19.98
N PHE A 27 5.47 -13.03 20.55
CA PHE A 27 4.31 -13.17 21.43
C PHE A 27 4.55 -14.23 22.50
N ASN A 28 3.79 -14.18 23.59
CA ASN A 28 3.78 -15.21 24.61
C ASN A 28 2.95 -16.41 24.09
N LYS A 29 3.59 -17.55 23.89
CA LYS A 29 2.94 -18.75 23.33
C LYS A 29 1.86 -19.37 24.25
N VAL A 30 1.84 -19.00 25.53
CA VAL A 30 0.86 -19.53 26.51
C VAL A 30 -0.37 -18.62 26.57
N THR A 31 -0.16 -17.30 26.63
CA THR A 31 -1.25 -16.33 26.80
C THR A 31 -1.77 -15.76 25.49
N GLY A 32 -1.01 -15.90 24.38
CA GLY A 32 -1.32 -15.26 23.13
C GLY A 32 -1.03 -13.74 23.10
N GLU A 33 -0.50 -13.18 24.18
CA GLU A 33 -0.21 -11.74 24.24
C GLU A 33 0.97 -11.39 23.36
N ARG A 34 0.78 -10.40 22.46
CA ARG A 34 1.83 -9.87 21.60
C ARG A 34 2.75 -8.96 22.40
N ILE A 35 4.05 -9.18 22.25
CA ILE A 35 5.09 -8.32 22.85
C ILE A 35 5.27 -7.11 21.95
N LYS A 36 4.73 -5.96 22.39
CA LYS A 36 4.95 -4.68 21.70
C LYS A 36 6.19 -4.01 22.26
N GLU A 37 7.12 -3.67 21.39
CA GLU A 37 8.23 -2.78 21.75
C GLU A 37 7.68 -1.34 21.72
N ASN A 38 7.32 -0.80 22.89
CA ASN A 38 6.91 0.59 23.02
C ASN A 38 8.16 1.43 23.31
N ASN A 39 8.77 1.95 22.25
CA ASN A 39 9.80 2.97 22.38
C ASN A 39 9.24 4.27 21.76
N PRO A 40 8.93 5.30 22.55
CA PRO A 40 8.35 6.55 22.06
C PRO A 40 9.29 7.36 21.15
N ASN A 41 10.59 7.00 21.14
CA ASN A 41 11.59 7.69 20.31
C ASN A 41 11.77 7.02 18.93
N ILE A 42 10.98 6.00 18.60
CA ILE A 42 11.03 5.39 17.27
C ILE A 42 10.11 6.17 16.35
N PRO A 43 10.62 6.73 15.23
CA PRO A 43 9.80 7.41 14.24
C PRO A 43 8.67 6.52 13.68
N ALA A 44 7.62 7.14 13.15
CA ALA A 44 6.53 6.44 12.51
C ALA A 44 7.03 5.54 11.36
N LYS A 45 6.34 4.44 11.09
CA LYS A 45 6.65 3.63 9.91
C LYS A 45 6.16 4.34 8.66
N PHE A 46 6.87 4.20 7.55
CA PHE A 46 6.45 4.77 6.27
C PHE A 46 5.01 4.35 5.88
N GLN A 47 4.62 3.10 6.12
CA GLN A 47 3.24 2.65 5.89
C GLN A 47 2.20 3.43 6.72
N ASP A 48 2.53 3.79 7.97
CA ASP A 48 1.63 4.54 8.85
C ASP A 48 1.56 6.01 8.42
N VAL A 49 2.67 6.57 7.97
CA VAL A 49 2.71 7.90 7.34
C VAL A 49 1.82 7.92 6.09
N PHE A 50 1.91 6.91 5.23
CA PHE A 50 1.00 6.76 4.08
C PHE A 50 -0.46 6.73 4.51
N GLY A 51 -0.83 5.82 5.44
CA GLY A 51 -2.22 5.65 5.88
C GLY A 51 -2.82 6.92 6.47
N ASN A 52 -2.07 7.62 7.33
CA ASN A 52 -2.49 8.90 7.90
C ASN A 52 -2.61 9.99 6.83
N THR A 53 -1.62 10.10 5.93
CA THR A 53 -1.61 11.13 4.88
C THR A 53 -2.74 10.96 3.88
N VAL A 54 -2.99 9.75 3.39
CA VAL A 54 -4.10 9.52 2.45
C VAL A 54 -5.44 9.82 3.10
N THR A 55 -5.60 9.51 4.39
CA THR A 55 -6.79 9.84 5.17
C THR A 55 -6.97 11.36 5.30
N GLU A 56 -5.91 12.09 5.62
CA GLU A 56 -5.90 13.54 5.72
C GLU A 56 -6.24 14.20 4.37
N LEU A 57 -5.61 13.77 3.29
CA LEU A 57 -5.89 14.27 1.95
C LEU A 57 -7.34 13.98 1.54
N ALA A 58 -7.85 12.80 1.86
CA ALA A 58 -9.23 12.41 1.56
C ALA A 58 -10.28 13.23 2.33
N LYS A 59 -9.95 13.78 3.50
CA LYS A 59 -10.81 14.73 4.22
C LYS A 59 -11.00 16.04 3.45
N SER A 60 -9.96 16.51 2.78
CA SER A 60 -9.97 17.74 1.99
C SER A 60 -10.38 17.56 0.53
N ASN A 61 -10.22 16.34 -0.02
CA ASN A 61 -10.52 16.02 -1.42
C ASN A 61 -11.44 14.78 -1.50
N SER A 62 -12.71 15.02 -1.78
CA SER A 62 -13.73 13.95 -1.88
C SER A 62 -13.52 12.97 -3.05
N LYS A 63 -12.64 13.30 -4.00
CA LYS A 63 -12.31 12.44 -5.14
C LYS A 63 -11.29 11.36 -4.81
N ILE A 64 -10.58 11.44 -3.69
CA ILE A 64 -9.58 10.45 -3.29
C ILE A 64 -10.26 9.15 -2.89
N ILE A 65 -9.79 8.05 -3.50
CA ILE A 65 -10.21 6.68 -3.25
C ILE A 65 -8.98 5.85 -2.88
N GLY A 66 -9.07 5.09 -1.80
CA GLY A 66 -8.03 4.15 -1.38
C GLY A 66 -8.28 2.74 -1.93
N ILE A 67 -7.28 2.10 -2.52
CA ILE A 67 -7.39 0.75 -3.07
C ILE A 67 -6.18 -0.08 -2.63
N THR A 68 -6.41 -1.33 -2.23
CA THR A 68 -5.34 -2.28 -1.94
C THR A 68 -5.76 -3.72 -2.24
N PRO A 69 -4.87 -4.57 -2.76
CA PRO A 69 -5.13 -6.00 -2.93
C PRO A 69 -4.70 -6.79 -1.69
N ALA A 70 -5.64 -7.04 -0.77
CA ALA A 70 -5.50 -7.87 0.45
C ALA A 70 -4.45 -7.39 1.48
N MET A 71 -4.11 -6.10 1.49
CA MET A 71 -3.07 -5.57 2.38
C MET A 71 -3.52 -4.38 3.24
N PRO A 72 -4.78 -4.28 3.71
CA PRO A 72 -5.26 -3.06 4.37
C PRO A 72 -4.46 -2.70 5.62
N THR A 73 -4.10 -3.67 6.46
CA THR A 73 -3.28 -3.44 7.66
C THR A 73 -1.79 -3.39 7.36
N GLY A 74 -1.35 -4.07 6.31
CA GLY A 74 0.06 -4.08 5.91
C GLY A 74 0.54 -2.76 5.33
N CYS A 75 -0.34 -2.02 4.67
CA CYS A 75 -0.08 -0.68 4.14
C CYS A 75 -0.76 0.45 4.93
N SER A 76 -1.38 0.14 6.07
CA SER A 76 -2.11 1.07 6.93
C SER A 76 -3.31 1.80 6.27
N LEU A 77 -3.80 1.30 5.13
CA LEU A 77 -5.03 1.83 4.51
C LEU A 77 -6.27 1.57 5.39
N ASN A 78 -6.20 0.63 6.33
CA ASN A 78 -7.25 0.39 7.33
C ASN A 78 -7.59 1.64 8.14
N ILE A 79 -6.70 2.63 8.25
CA ILE A 79 -6.96 3.93 8.90
C ILE A 79 -8.07 4.65 8.13
N MET A 80 -7.89 4.83 6.81
CA MET A 80 -8.89 5.44 5.95
C MET A 80 -10.17 4.60 5.84
N MET A 81 -10.05 3.26 5.79
CA MET A 81 -11.20 2.36 5.76
C MET A 81 -12.10 2.51 6.99
N HIS A 82 -11.53 2.78 8.15
CA HIS A 82 -12.29 3.01 9.38
C HIS A 82 -13.06 4.33 9.34
N GLU A 83 -12.43 5.40 8.84
CA GLU A 83 -13.03 6.74 8.80
C GLU A 83 -13.95 6.95 7.59
N MET A 84 -13.62 6.32 6.46
CA MET A 84 -14.29 6.53 5.16
C MET A 84 -14.49 5.20 4.43
N PRO A 85 -15.30 4.28 4.97
CA PRO A 85 -15.45 2.92 4.41
C PRO A 85 -15.93 2.90 2.95
N ASP A 86 -16.76 3.86 2.55
CA ASP A 86 -17.31 3.95 1.18
C ASP A 86 -16.27 4.43 0.15
N ARG A 87 -15.09 4.83 0.59
CA ARG A 87 -14.01 5.32 -0.27
C ARG A 87 -12.72 4.49 -0.20
N CYS A 88 -12.81 3.31 0.37
CA CYS A 88 -11.70 2.38 0.45
C CYS A 88 -12.11 0.98 0.03
N PHE A 89 -11.31 0.36 -0.82
CA PHE A 89 -11.60 -0.95 -1.38
C PHE A 89 -10.44 -1.91 -1.19
N ASP A 90 -10.71 -3.04 -0.56
CA ASP A 90 -9.85 -4.20 -0.60
C ASP A 90 -10.39 -5.16 -1.67
N VAL A 91 -9.62 -5.35 -2.72
CA VAL A 91 -10.04 -6.17 -3.87
C VAL A 91 -9.61 -7.63 -3.77
N GLY A 92 -9.09 -8.04 -2.61
CA GLY A 92 -8.51 -9.36 -2.42
C GLY A 92 -7.12 -9.49 -3.08
N ILE A 93 -6.59 -10.71 -3.17
CA ILE A 93 -5.28 -10.95 -3.81
C ILE A 93 -5.46 -10.90 -5.34
N ALA A 94 -5.60 -9.69 -5.87
CA ALA A 94 -5.92 -9.42 -7.27
C ALA A 94 -5.30 -8.08 -7.73
N GLU A 95 -3.97 -8.02 -7.82
CA GLU A 95 -3.22 -6.81 -8.13
C GLU A 95 -3.60 -6.23 -9.50
N GLN A 96 -3.81 -7.07 -10.52
CA GLN A 96 -4.27 -6.64 -11.83
C GLN A 96 -5.64 -5.96 -11.75
N HIS A 97 -6.57 -6.54 -10.99
CA HIS A 97 -7.88 -5.93 -10.77
C HIS A 97 -7.77 -4.59 -10.02
N ALA A 98 -6.89 -4.49 -9.01
CA ALA A 98 -6.64 -3.23 -8.31
C ALA A 98 -6.26 -2.10 -9.27
N VAL A 99 -5.39 -2.38 -10.23
CA VAL A 99 -4.93 -1.39 -11.21
C VAL A 99 -6.02 -1.04 -12.21
N THR A 100 -6.69 -2.04 -12.82
CA THR A 100 -7.79 -1.80 -13.76
C THR A 100 -8.97 -1.06 -13.11
N PHE A 101 -9.31 -1.41 -11.87
CA PHE A 101 -10.34 -0.71 -11.10
C PHE A 101 -9.95 0.75 -10.83
N SER A 102 -8.68 0.98 -10.46
CA SER A 102 -8.13 2.34 -10.30
C SER A 102 -8.24 3.14 -11.62
N ALA A 103 -7.91 2.53 -12.75
CA ALA A 103 -8.03 3.17 -14.06
C ALA A 103 -9.48 3.59 -14.35
N GLY A 104 -10.45 2.70 -14.09
CA GLY A 104 -11.87 3.00 -14.27
C GLY A 104 -12.35 4.17 -13.41
N LEU A 105 -11.90 4.25 -12.16
CA LEU A 105 -12.20 5.37 -11.26
C LEU A 105 -11.55 6.68 -11.74
N ALA A 106 -10.28 6.62 -12.14
CA ALA A 106 -9.55 7.80 -12.65
C ALA A 106 -10.21 8.35 -13.94
N ALA A 107 -10.67 7.47 -14.84
CA ALA A 107 -11.41 7.86 -16.04
C ALA A 107 -12.76 8.56 -15.73
N LYS A 108 -13.27 8.41 -14.50
CA LYS A 108 -14.45 9.12 -13.99
C LYS A 108 -14.11 10.34 -13.12
N GLY A 109 -12.87 10.76 -13.10
CA GLY A 109 -12.39 11.95 -12.41
C GLY A 109 -12.14 11.78 -10.91
N PHE A 110 -12.07 10.54 -10.41
CA PHE A 110 -11.54 10.25 -9.08
C PHE A 110 -10.01 10.22 -9.09
N VAL A 111 -9.41 10.26 -7.91
CA VAL A 111 -7.96 10.19 -7.69
C VAL A 111 -7.66 8.94 -6.86
N PRO A 112 -7.47 7.78 -7.49
CA PRO A 112 -7.17 6.55 -6.78
C PRO A 112 -5.74 6.54 -6.23
N PHE A 113 -5.60 6.27 -4.94
CA PHE A 113 -4.35 5.88 -4.29
C PHE A 113 -4.33 4.35 -4.21
N CYS A 114 -3.65 3.73 -5.16
CA CYS A 114 -3.53 2.27 -5.28
C CYS A 114 -2.26 1.80 -4.56
N ASN A 115 -2.42 1.26 -3.36
CA ASN A 115 -1.28 0.77 -2.58
C ASN A 115 -1.05 -0.72 -2.80
N ILE A 116 0.08 -1.05 -3.38
CA ILE A 116 0.52 -2.43 -3.66
C ILE A 116 2.00 -2.54 -3.25
N TYR A 117 2.40 -3.67 -2.64
CA TYR A 117 3.82 -3.90 -2.37
C TYR A 117 4.61 -3.93 -3.68
N SER A 118 5.80 -3.34 -3.69
CA SER A 118 6.64 -3.23 -4.88
C SER A 118 6.83 -4.59 -5.60
N SER A 119 7.12 -5.66 -4.86
CA SER A 119 7.27 -7.00 -5.44
C SER A 119 5.97 -7.56 -6.03
N PHE A 120 4.80 -7.19 -5.50
CA PHE A 120 3.50 -7.66 -5.97
C PHE A 120 2.99 -6.85 -7.16
N MET A 121 3.41 -5.61 -7.31
CA MET A 121 3.09 -4.77 -8.47
C MET A 121 3.57 -5.39 -9.80
N GLN A 122 4.55 -6.28 -9.77
CA GLN A 122 5.00 -7.01 -10.96
C GLN A 122 3.87 -7.77 -11.66
N ARG A 123 2.85 -8.25 -10.90
CA ARG A 123 1.68 -8.94 -11.48
C ARG A 123 0.76 -8.03 -12.27
N ALA A 124 0.79 -6.73 -12.01
CA ALA A 124 -0.11 -5.74 -12.62
C ALA A 124 0.61 -4.82 -13.62
N TYR A 125 1.82 -5.14 -14.00
CA TYR A 125 2.62 -4.28 -14.89
C TYR A 125 1.95 -4.02 -16.23
N ASP A 126 1.34 -5.04 -16.83
CA ASP A 126 0.58 -4.93 -18.06
C ASP A 126 -0.59 -3.92 -17.94
N GLN A 127 -1.37 -4.02 -16.85
CA GLN A 127 -2.50 -3.13 -16.59
C GLN A 127 -2.04 -1.69 -16.33
N VAL A 128 -0.86 -1.48 -15.72
CA VAL A 128 -0.29 -0.14 -15.59
C VAL A 128 -0.04 0.49 -16.96
N ILE A 129 0.47 -0.28 -17.92
CA ILE A 129 0.72 0.19 -19.27
C ILE A 129 -0.59 0.44 -20.02
N HIS A 130 -1.44 -0.61 -20.15
CA HIS A 130 -2.62 -0.58 -21.00
C HIS A 130 -3.75 0.25 -20.41
N ASP A 131 -4.06 0.05 -19.12
CA ASP A 131 -5.27 0.63 -18.56
C ASP A 131 -5.04 2.04 -18.02
N VAL A 132 -3.81 2.37 -17.61
CA VAL A 132 -3.50 3.65 -16.96
C VAL A 132 -2.63 4.54 -17.84
N ALA A 133 -1.41 4.08 -18.21
CA ALA A 133 -0.42 4.95 -18.84
C ALA A 133 -0.78 5.34 -20.27
N LEU A 134 -1.29 4.43 -21.08
CA LEU A 134 -1.75 4.73 -22.46
C LEU A 134 -2.85 5.79 -22.49
N GLN A 135 -3.68 5.84 -21.44
CA GLN A 135 -4.76 6.81 -21.31
C GLN A 135 -4.33 8.08 -20.53
N ASN A 136 -3.10 8.11 -20.05
CA ASN A 136 -2.55 9.17 -19.19
C ASN A 136 -3.44 9.48 -17.97
N LEU A 137 -3.99 8.46 -17.33
CA LEU A 137 -4.89 8.60 -16.21
C LEU A 137 -4.13 8.94 -14.91
N ASN A 138 -4.71 9.82 -14.10
CA ASN A 138 -4.16 10.20 -12.81
C ASN A 138 -4.44 9.13 -11.75
N VAL A 139 -3.61 8.09 -11.74
CA VAL A 139 -3.57 7.03 -10.72
C VAL A 139 -2.29 7.16 -9.92
N VAL A 140 -2.41 7.22 -8.59
CA VAL A 140 -1.27 7.28 -7.68
C VAL A 140 -0.94 5.86 -7.19
N PHE A 141 0.14 5.28 -7.70
CA PHE A 141 0.66 3.99 -7.26
C PHE A 141 1.57 4.18 -6.06
N CYS A 142 1.14 3.73 -4.89
CA CYS A 142 1.95 3.74 -3.67
C CYS A 142 2.59 2.37 -3.48
N LEU A 143 3.89 2.28 -3.82
CA LEU A 143 4.65 1.05 -3.77
C LEU A 143 5.34 0.91 -2.42
N ASP A 144 4.64 0.27 -1.51
CA ASP A 144 5.19 -0.09 -0.20
C ASP A 144 6.21 -1.23 -0.34
N ARG A 145 7.11 -1.40 0.61
CA ARG A 145 8.18 -2.43 0.61
C ARG A 145 9.13 -2.29 -0.58
N ALA A 146 9.43 -1.08 -1.01
CA ALA A 146 10.45 -0.84 -2.03
C ALA A 146 11.86 -1.12 -1.48
N GLY A 147 12.73 -1.69 -2.30
CA GLY A 147 14.07 -2.08 -1.91
C GLY A 147 14.12 -3.38 -1.08
N PHE A 148 15.11 -3.51 -0.23
CA PHE A 148 15.27 -4.66 0.65
C PHE A 148 14.35 -4.56 1.87
N VAL A 149 13.71 -5.66 2.22
CA VAL A 149 12.63 -5.69 3.25
C VAL A 149 13.02 -6.51 4.50
N GLY A 150 14.26 -6.94 4.62
CA GLY A 150 14.75 -7.64 5.81
C GLY A 150 13.98 -8.92 6.11
N ALA A 151 13.28 -8.95 7.22
CA ALA A 151 12.60 -10.15 7.74
C ALA A 151 11.48 -10.71 6.83
N ASP A 152 10.93 -9.93 5.92
CA ASP A 152 9.92 -10.42 4.97
C ASP A 152 10.54 -11.33 3.88
N GLY A 153 11.85 -11.23 3.68
CA GLY A 153 12.63 -12.16 2.86
C GLY A 153 12.57 -11.91 1.36
N ALA A 154 13.17 -12.83 0.61
CA ALA A 154 13.41 -12.71 -0.82
C ALA A 154 12.14 -12.55 -1.66
N THR A 155 11.02 -13.10 -1.22
CA THR A 155 9.73 -13.01 -1.94
C THR A 155 9.11 -11.62 -1.89
N HIS A 156 9.61 -10.73 -1.03
CA HIS A 156 9.07 -9.39 -0.81
C HIS A 156 10.03 -8.26 -1.19
N HIS A 157 11.28 -8.57 -1.60
CA HIS A 157 12.22 -7.53 -2.04
C HIS A 157 11.69 -6.77 -3.25
N GLY A 158 11.54 -5.46 -3.11
CA GLY A 158 11.04 -4.55 -4.14
C GLY A 158 12.19 -3.95 -4.98
N ALA A 159 12.88 -4.81 -5.75
CA ALA A 159 14.08 -4.43 -6.48
C ALA A 159 13.85 -4.03 -7.95
N PHE A 160 12.70 -4.36 -8.53
CA PHE A 160 12.49 -4.28 -9.98
C PHE A 160 11.59 -3.14 -10.45
N ASP A 161 10.83 -2.51 -9.56
CA ASP A 161 9.85 -1.48 -9.90
C ASP A 161 10.47 -0.28 -10.64
N LEU A 162 11.65 0.19 -10.23
CA LEU A 162 12.36 1.26 -10.95
C LEU A 162 12.68 0.86 -12.38
N ALA A 163 13.16 -0.37 -12.60
CA ALA A 163 13.57 -0.82 -13.93
C ALA A 163 12.38 -0.90 -14.89
N TYR A 164 11.28 -1.52 -14.48
CA TYR A 164 10.14 -1.72 -15.38
C TYR A 164 9.26 -0.45 -15.53
N PHE A 165 9.11 0.38 -14.51
CA PHE A 165 8.34 1.62 -14.64
C PHE A 165 9.07 2.68 -15.49
N ARG A 166 10.41 2.69 -15.47
CA ARG A 166 11.19 3.60 -16.34
C ARG A 166 10.98 3.36 -17.83
N CYS A 167 10.46 2.21 -18.22
CA CYS A 167 10.13 1.94 -19.62
C CYS A 167 8.85 2.62 -20.08
N ILE A 168 8.05 3.19 -19.16
CA ILE A 168 6.77 3.84 -19.46
C ILE A 168 7.01 5.36 -19.61
N PRO A 169 6.81 5.95 -20.82
CA PRO A 169 7.28 7.32 -21.12
C PRO A 169 6.68 8.42 -20.25
N ASN A 170 5.40 8.29 -19.85
CA ASN A 170 4.67 9.30 -19.08
C ASN A 170 4.53 8.97 -17.59
N MET A 171 5.20 7.91 -17.11
CA MET A 171 5.20 7.52 -15.70
C MET A 171 6.12 8.44 -14.89
N ILE A 172 5.58 9.11 -13.89
CA ILE A 172 6.38 9.79 -12.86
C ILE A 172 6.77 8.76 -11.80
N ILE A 173 8.05 8.70 -11.46
CA ILE A 173 8.58 7.80 -10.45
C ILE A 173 9.28 8.62 -9.38
N ALA A 174 8.78 8.57 -8.15
CA ALA A 174 9.29 9.30 -7.01
C ALA A 174 9.68 8.36 -5.87
N ALA A 175 10.72 8.72 -5.14
CA ALA A 175 11.19 8.00 -3.95
C ALA A 175 11.50 9.03 -2.86
N PRO A 176 10.72 9.11 -1.78
CA PRO A 176 10.95 10.06 -0.70
C PRO A 176 12.20 9.69 0.10
N LEU A 177 12.93 10.69 0.54
CA LEU A 177 14.06 10.56 1.46
C LEU A 177 13.55 10.25 2.88
N ASP A 178 12.47 10.92 3.29
CA ASP A 178 11.92 10.86 4.63
C ASP A 178 10.37 10.93 4.63
N GLU A 179 9.76 10.97 5.82
CA GLU A 179 8.33 11.00 6.02
C GLU A 179 7.69 12.30 5.51
N ALA A 180 8.38 13.43 5.65
CA ALA A 180 7.88 14.72 5.19
C ALA A 180 7.84 14.78 3.65
N GLU A 181 8.87 14.27 2.99
CA GLU A 181 8.85 14.13 1.54
C GLU A 181 7.76 13.17 1.05
N LEU A 182 7.53 12.03 1.74
CA LEU A 182 6.43 11.13 1.38
C LEU A 182 5.09 11.88 1.39
N ARG A 183 4.81 12.63 2.44
CA ARG A 183 3.59 13.44 2.55
C ARG A 183 3.47 14.46 1.42
N ASN A 184 4.55 15.17 1.12
CA ASN A 184 4.59 16.18 0.06
C ASN A 184 4.41 15.56 -1.33
N MET A 185 5.03 14.42 -1.60
CA MET A 185 4.85 13.68 -2.86
C MET A 185 3.42 13.19 -3.02
N MET A 186 2.79 12.67 -1.95
CA MET A 186 1.38 12.27 -1.99
C MET A 186 0.45 13.47 -2.24
N TYR A 187 0.74 14.62 -1.64
CA TYR A 187 0.00 15.85 -1.92
C TYR A 187 0.16 16.27 -3.39
N THR A 188 1.37 16.24 -3.92
CA THR A 188 1.65 16.59 -5.33
C THR A 188 0.94 15.64 -6.29
N ALA A 189 1.00 14.33 -6.03
CA ALA A 189 0.44 13.30 -6.89
C ALA A 189 -1.09 13.39 -7.07
N GLN A 190 -1.81 13.99 -6.10
CA GLN A 190 -3.27 14.18 -6.22
C GLN A 190 -3.67 15.41 -7.06
N LEU A 191 -2.73 16.28 -7.40
CA LEU A 191 -3.04 17.47 -8.17
C LEU A 191 -3.49 17.11 -9.60
N PRO A 192 -4.29 17.96 -10.26
CA PRO A 192 -4.73 17.71 -11.62
C PRO A 192 -3.56 17.54 -12.60
N ASP A 193 -3.81 16.76 -13.64
CA ASP A 193 -2.93 16.62 -14.82
C ASP A 193 -1.54 16.03 -14.53
N GLN A 194 -1.37 15.31 -13.41
CA GLN A 194 -0.10 14.63 -13.12
C GLN A 194 0.10 13.36 -13.97
N GLY A 195 -0.97 12.76 -14.50
CA GLY A 195 -0.89 11.46 -15.15
C GLY A 195 -0.57 10.33 -14.17
N PRO A 196 -0.01 9.20 -14.65
CA PRO A 196 0.36 8.09 -13.78
C PRO A 196 1.55 8.43 -12.89
N PHE A 197 1.37 8.33 -11.58
CA PHE A 197 2.35 8.73 -10.59
C PHE A 197 2.68 7.56 -9.66
N SER A 198 3.94 7.17 -9.56
CA SER A 198 4.42 6.13 -8.64
C SER A 198 5.26 6.75 -7.53
N ILE A 199 4.89 6.47 -6.28
CA ILE A 199 5.66 6.82 -5.08
C ILE A 199 6.10 5.52 -4.43
N ARG A 200 7.41 5.29 -4.34
CA ARG A 200 7.99 4.08 -3.77
C ARG A 200 8.68 4.38 -2.44
N TYR A 201 8.37 3.63 -1.39
CA TYR A 201 8.94 3.84 -0.06
C TYR A 201 9.27 2.50 0.64
N PRO A 202 10.24 2.51 1.59
CA PRO A 202 10.73 1.28 2.20
C PRO A 202 9.77 0.72 3.25
N ARG A 203 9.96 -0.55 3.58
CA ARG A 203 9.46 -1.14 4.81
C ARG A 203 10.32 -0.67 5.98
N GLY A 204 9.73 -0.12 7.00
CA GLY A 204 10.45 0.28 8.22
C GLY A 204 10.01 1.63 8.73
N ASN A 205 10.72 2.06 9.75
CA ASN A 205 10.50 3.36 10.38
C ASN A 205 11.18 4.46 9.56
N GLY A 206 10.66 5.67 9.68
CA GLY A 206 11.28 6.85 9.12
C GLY A 206 12.50 7.32 9.89
N PHE A 207 12.90 8.55 9.63
CA PHE A 207 14.10 9.18 10.20
C PHE A 207 13.77 10.34 11.13
N LEU A 208 12.59 10.95 10.96
CA LEU A 208 12.16 12.08 11.75
C LEU A 208 11.36 11.57 12.96
N ALA A 209 11.75 12.01 14.14
CA ALA A 209 10.90 11.89 15.31
C ALA A 209 9.79 12.95 15.22
N ASP A 210 8.56 12.55 15.51
CA ASP A 210 7.41 13.47 15.61
C ASP A 210 7.63 14.54 16.68
#